data_ee690bdd3c696639981827976f9541d9
#
_entry.id   ee690bdd3c696639981827976f9541d9
#
_cell.length_a   1.000
_cell.length_b   1.000
_cell.length_c   1.000
_cell.angle_alpha   90.00
_cell.angle_beta   90.00
_cell.angle_gamma   90.00
#
_symmetry.space_group_name_H-M   'P 1'
#
loop_
_entity.id
_entity.type
_entity.pdbx_description
1 polymer ?
#
loop_
_entity_poly.entity_id
_entity_poly.type
_entity_poly.pdbx_seq_one_letter_code
_entity_poly.pdbx_strand_id
1 'polypeptide(L)'
;QMYNYKTNFLRALALLVLLPLMSMAYGQEETWRLNLKDADIRAFVTQVADITGYSFVVDPRVKGKVTVLSSAPMNKNEIYDLFLAVLNVHGFTAIPGEEVIKVVQQVDAKQSAEALGRFPSVPSEQLITRVIQIDNANALELVPILRPLVAKYGHLAGVAAANALIISDHSSNIQRIEQIVRELDSPSKYEVEVIKLKEAW
;
A
#
# COMPACT_ATOMS: atom_id res chain seq x y z
N GLN A 1 25.68 -66.87 -1.43
CA GLN A 1 25.22 -65.73 -0.57
C GLN A 1 25.95 -64.40 -0.81
N MET A 2 27.04 -64.38 -1.60
CA MET A 2 27.84 -63.17 -1.84
C MET A 2 27.44 -62.32 -3.09
N TYR A 3 26.50 -62.81 -3.89
CA TYR A 3 26.11 -62.14 -5.14
C TYR A 3 25.03 -61.07 -4.96
N ASN A 4 24.20 -61.16 -3.90
CA ASN A 4 23.13 -60.20 -3.64
C ASN A 4 23.58 -58.89 -2.97
N TYR A 5 24.79 -58.84 -2.40
CA TYR A 5 25.30 -57.67 -1.69
C TYR A 5 25.77 -56.56 -2.64
N LYS A 6 26.39 -56.94 -3.76
CA LYS A 6 26.90 -56.01 -4.76
C LYS A 6 25.78 -55.31 -5.54
N THR A 7 24.69 -55.99 -5.85
CA THR A 7 23.55 -55.43 -6.57
C THR A 7 22.74 -54.44 -5.73
N ASN A 8 22.63 -54.70 -4.45
CA ASN A 8 21.93 -53.76 -3.52
C ASN A 8 22.78 -52.52 -3.21
N PHE A 9 24.11 -52.68 -3.13
CA PHE A 9 25.03 -51.56 -2.94
C PHE A 9 25.09 -50.63 -4.15
N LEU A 10 25.07 -51.17 -5.37
CA LEU A 10 25.00 -50.38 -6.61
C LEU A 10 23.65 -49.65 -6.78
N ARG A 11 22.53 -50.27 -6.34
CA ARG A 11 21.19 -49.63 -6.33
C ARG A 11 21.07 -48.56 -5.26
N ALA A 12 21.66 -48.74 -4.07
CA ALA A 12 21.71 -47.73 -3.02
C ALA A 12 22.61 -46.54 -3.44
N LEU A 13 23.74 -46.79 -4.12
CA LEU A 13 24.62 -45.72 -4.61
C LEU A 13 23.97 -44.93 -5.76
N ALA A 14 23.23 -45.58 -6.67
CA ALA A 14 22.48 -44.95 -7.74
C ALA A 14 21.35 -44.09 -7.23
N LEU A 15 20.66 -44.48 -6.15
CA LEU A 15 19.60 -43.70 -5.47
C LEU A 15 20.17 -42.50 -4.73
N LEU A 16 21.38 -42.59 -4.18
CA LEU A 16 22.04 -41.47 -3.46
C LEU A 16 22.56 -40.40 -4.40
N VAL A 17 22.86 -40.72 -5.66
CA VAL A 17 23.33 -39.75 -6.67
C VAL A 17 22.15 -39.05 -7.37
N LEU A 18 20.93 -39.63 -7.35
CA LEU A 18 19.75 -39.00 -7.94
C LEU A 18 19.05 -37.99 -7.03
N LEU A 19 19.31 -37.98 -5.72
CA LEU A 19 18.69 -37.05 -4.78
C LEU A 19 19.11 -35.58 -4.91
N PRO A 20 20.33 -35.19 -5.31
CA PRO A 20 20.68 -33.78 -5.40
C PRO A 20 20.21 -33.08 -6.70
N LEU A 21 19.62 -33.78 -7.68
CA LEU A 21 19.15 -33.18 -8.93
C LEU A 21 17.72 -32.62 -8.86
N MET A 22 17.02 -32.82 -7.75
CA MET A 22 15.67 -32.28 -7.56
C MET A 22 15.60 -30.96 -6.78
N SER A 23 16.71 -30.41 -6.37
CA SER A 23 16.74 -29.13 -5.67
C SER A 23 17.43 -28.09 -6.52
N MET A 24 16.66 -27.22 -7.18
CA MET A 24 16.93 -25.82 -7.54
C MET A 24 16.13 -25.38 -8.76
N ALA A 25 14.81 -25.54 -8.71
CA ALA A 25 13.93 -24.65 -9.44
C ALA A 25 13.52 -23.52 -8.46
N TYR A 26 14.49 -22.73 -8.01
CA TYR A 26 14.20 -21.38 -7.54
C TYR A 26 13.71 -20.62 -8.76
N GLY A 27 12.42 -20.37 -8.83
CA GLY A 27 11.86 -19.48 -9.82
C GLY A 27 12.60 -18.14 -9.69
N GLN A 28 13.41 -17.80 -10.68
CA GLN A 28 13.97 -16.46 -10.77
C GLN A 28 12.77 -15.51 -10.90
N GLU A 29 12.54 -14.66 -9.91
CA GLU A 29 11.58 -13.57 -10.05
C GLU A 29 12.02 -12.73 -11.24
N GLU A 30 11.14 -12.61 -12.23
CA GLU A 30 11.38 -11.73 -13.36
C GLU A 30 11.55 -10.31 -12.85
N THR A 31 12.63 -9.66 -13.24
CA THR A 31 12.94 -8.28 -12.85
C THR A 31 13.17 -7.41 -14.05
N TRP A 32 12.76 -6.15 -13.98
CA TRP A 32 12.86 -5.17 -15.08
C TRP A 32 13.58 -3.91 -14.62
N ARG A 33 14.23 -3.23 -15.55
CA ARG A 33 14.77 -1.89 -15.35
C ARG A 33 13.97 -0.90 -16.18
N LEU A 34 13.47 0.14 -15.54
CA LEU A 34 12.74 1.22 -16.18
C LEU A 34 13.66 2.44 -16.34
N ASN A 35 13.98 2.79 -17.57
CA ASN A 35 14.72 3.99 -17.91
C ASN A 35 13.96 4.74 -19.01
N LEU A 36 13.16 5.70 -18.60
CA LEU A 36 12.37 6.55 -19.47
C LEU A 36 12.83 8.01 -19.31
N LYS A 37 13.08 8.67 -20.43
CA LYS A 37 13.42 10.09 -20.43
C LYS A 37 12.44 10.82 -21.31
N ASP A 38 11.71 11.79 -20.73
CA ASP A 38 10.75 12.64 -21.45
C ASP A 38 9.70 11.83 -22.24
N ALA A 39 9.30 10.66 -21.70
CA ALA A 39 8.31 9.77 -22.30
C ALA A 39 6.87 10.24 -22.03
N ASP A 40 5.95 9.95 -22.93
CA ASP A 40 4.53 10.19 -22.69
C ASP A 40 4.03 9.31 -21.53
N ILE A 41 3.25 9.89 -20.62
CA ILE A 41 2.71 9.17 -19.44
C ILE A 41 1.84 7.96 -19.85
N ARG A 42 1.16 8.02 -20.99
CA ARG A 42 0.35 6.90 -21.49
C ARG A 42 1.21 5.76 -22.00
N ALA A 43 2.36 6.08 -22.65
CA ALA A 43 3.34 5.07 -23.03
C ALA A 43 3.93 4.38 -21.80
N PHE A 44 4.16 5.14 -20.72
CA PHE A 44 4.58 4.58 -19.45
C PHE A 44 3.52 3.64 -18.85
N VAL A 45 2.23 4.05 -18.85
CA VAL A 45 1.10 3.16 -18.42
C VAL A 45 1.07 1.86 -19.22
N THR A 46 1.23 1.93 -20.55
CA THR A 46 1.27 0.73 -21.41
C THR A 46 2.42 -0.19 -21.02
N GLN A 47 3.62 0.34 -20.80
CA GLN A 47 4.78 -0.47 -20.40
C GLN A 47 4.55 -1.14 -19.03
N VAL A 48 3.93 -0.44 -18.08
CA VAL A 48 3.58 -1.02 -16.77
C VAL A 48 2.53 -2.11 -16.93
N ALA A 49 1.53 -1.93 -17.81
CA ALA A 49 0.53 -2.95 -18.12
C ALA A 49 1.16 -4.23 -18.66
N ASP A 50 2.11 -4.10 -19.60
CA ASP A 50 2.82 -5.24 -20.20
C ASP A 50 3.65 -6.02 -19.15
N ILE A 51 4.28 -5.32 -18.22
CA ILE A 51 5.10 -5.94 -17.17
C ILE A 51 4.25 -6.59 -16.09
N THR A 52 3.23 -5.87 -15.58
CA THR A 52 2.43 -6.31 -14.44
C THR A 52 1.33 -7.28 -14.83
N GLY A 53 0.87 -7.23 -16.09
CA GLY A 53 -0.30 -7.96 -16.57
C GLY A 53 -1.63 -7.33 -16.17
N TYR A 54 -1.62 -6.12 -15.60
CA TYR A 54 -2.84 -5.41 -15.21
C TYR A 54 -3.45 -4.68 -16.40
N SER A 55 -4.80 -4.62 -16.43
CA SER A 55 -5.55 -3.83 -17.39
C SER A 55 -5.83 -2.44 -16.86
N PHE A 56 -5.51 -1.41 -17.65
CA PHE A 56 -5.70 -0.02 -17.27
C PHE A 56 -6.72 0.69 -18.15
N VAL A 57 -7.58 1.52 -17.56
CA VAL A 57 -8.41 2.50 -18.23
C VAL A 57 -7.89 3.88 -17.87
N VAL A 58 -7.45 4.64 -18.85
CA VAL A 58 -6.80 5.94 -18.65
C VAL A 58 -7.73 7.07 -19.03
N ASP A 59 -8.03 7.98 -18.08
CA ASP A 59 -8.83 9.18 -18.34
C ASP A 59 -8.18 10.04 -19.44
N PRO A 60 -8.94 10.58 -20.40
CA PRO A 60 -8.42 11.43 -21.48
C PRO A 60 -7.62 12.66 -21.00
N ARG A 61 -7.87 13.12 -19.78
CA ARG A 61 -7.15 14.25 -19.14
C ARG A 61 -5.78 13.88 -18.61
N VAL A 62 -5.46 12.59 -18.51
CA VAL A 62 -4.13 12.11 -18.12
C VAL A 62 -3.17 12.35 -19.27
N LYS A 63 -2.38 13.39 -19.16
CA LYS A 63 -1.39 13.86 -20.14
C LYS A 63 -0.17 14.37 -19.42
N GLY A 64 0.99 14.21 -20.03
CA GLY A 64 2.25 14.72 -19.49
C GLY A 64 3.43 13.88 -19.92
N LYS A 65 4.62 14.37 -19.59
CA LYS A 65 5.87 13.69 -19.85
C LYS A 65 6.49 13.26 -18.53
N VAL A 66 6.97 12.04 -18.49
CA VAL A 66 7.58 11.42 -17.32
C VAL A 66 9.03 11.06 -17.58
N THR A 67 9.86 11.24 -16.58
CA THR A 67 11.23 10.76 -16.54
C THR A 67 11.35 9.80 -15.37
N VAL A 68 11.68 8.55 -15.65
CA VAL A 68 11.82 7.47 -14.68
C VAL A 68 13.20 6.86 -14.84
N LEU A 69 13.99 6.83 -13.78
CA LEU A 69 15.33 6.25 -13.75
C LEU A 69 15.40 5.22 -12.64
N SER A 70 15.49 3.95 -12.99
CA SER A 70 15.72 2.86 -12.05
C SER A 70 17.21 2.50 -12.01
N SER A 71 17.81 2.59 -10.83
CA SER A 71 19.22 2.20 -10.62
C SER A 71 19.39 0.68 -10.48
N ALA A 72 18.36 -0.04 -10.03
CA ALA A 72 18.35 -1.48 -9.81
C ALA A 72 17.22 -2.15 -10.60
N PRO A 73 17.33 -3.47 -10.90
CA PRO A 73 16.20 -4.26 -11.37
C PRO A 73 15.09 -4.29 -10.32
N MET A 74 13.84 -4.25 -10.77
CA MET A 74 12.64 -4.19 -9.93
C MET A 74 11.71 -5.35 -10.30
N ASN A 75 11.04 -5.94 -9.32
CA ASN A 75 9.99 -6.92 -9.54
C ASN A 75 8.64 -6.23 -9.89
N LYS A 76 7.62 -7.02 -10.21
CA LYS A 76 6.29 -6.51 -10.62
C LYS A 76 5.66 -5.59 -9.59
N ASN A 77 5.78 -5.91 -8.29
CA ASN A 77 5.18 -5.11 -7.22
C ASN A 77 5.91 -3.77 -7.06
N GLU A 78 7.25 -3.79 -7.11
CA GLU A 78 8.08 -2.59 -7.05
C GLU A 78 7.84 -1.67 -8.26
N ILE A 79 7.61 -2.24 -9.45
CA ILE A 79 7.23 -1.47 -10.64
C ILE A 79 5.85 -0.84 -10.47
N TYR A 80 4.91 -1.56 -9.89
CA TYR A 80 3.57 -1.01 -9.61
C TYR A 80 3.63 0.12 -8.57
N ASP A 81 4.43 -0.03 -7.50
CA ASP A 81 4.65 1.04 -6.51
C ASP A 81 5.31 2.27 -7.14
N LEU A 82 6.33 2.07 -7.98
CA LEU A 82 6.96 3.14 -8.75
C LEU A 82 5.95 3.84 -9.68
N PHE A 83 5.09 3.07 -10.34
CA PHE A 83 4.02 3.60 -11.18
C PHE A 83 3.07 4.53 -10.40
N LEU A 84 2.62 4.11 -9.22
CA LEU A 84 1.76 4.91 -8.37
C LEU A 84 2.47 6.20 -7.90
N ALA A 85 3.76 6.11 -7.54
CA ALA A 85 4.56 7.26 -7.16
C ALA A 85 4.70 8.27 -8.32
N VAL A 86 4.95 7.80 -9.55
CA VAL A 86 5.03 8.65 -10.74
C VAL A 86 3.68 9.32 -11.03
N LEU A 87 2.57 8.58 -10.97
CA LEU A 87 1.23 9.16 -11.13
C LEU A 87 0.98 10.26 -10.09
N ASN A 88 1.33 10.01 -8.82
CA ASN A 88 1.14 10.95 -7.73
C ASN A 88 1.89 12.28 -7.97
N VAL A 89 3.15 12.22 -8.37
CA VAL A 89 3.95 13.41 -8.71
C VAL A 89 3.29 14.25 -9.80
N HIS A 90 2.59 13.62 -10.75
CA HIS A 90 1.89 14.29 -11.85
C HIS A 90 0.43 14.65 -11.53
N GLY A 91 -0.04 14.47 -10.29
CA GLY A 91 -1.40 14.79 -9.85
C GLY A 91 -2.47 13.78 -10.31
N PHE A 92 -2.04 12.56 -10.63
CA PHE A 92 -2.90 11.45 -10.99
C PHE A 92 -2.88 10.36 -9.92
N THR A 93 -3.85 9.45 -9.98
CA THR A 93 -3.92 8.27 -9.11
C THR A 93 -4.51 7.09 -9.85
N ALA A 94 -4.23 5.89 -9.37
CA ALA A 94 -4.82 4.66 -9.87
C ALA A 94 -5.87 4.16 -8.87
N ILE A 95 -7.10 3.92 -9.35
CA ILE A 95 -8.21 3.37 -8.57
C ILE A 95 -8.41 1.93 -9.03
N PRO A 96 -8.13 0.93 -8.19
CA PRO A 96 -8.38 -0.47 -8.54
C PRO A 96 -9.89 -0.73 -8.61
N GLY A 97 -10.33 -1.35 -9.70
CA GLY A 97 -11.67 -1.91 -9.88
C GLY A 97 -11.63 -3.44 -9.82
N GLU A 98 -12.73 -4.10 -10.13
CA GLU A 98 -12.81 -5.56 -10.10
C GLU A 98 -11.95 -6.21 -11.20
N GLU A 99 -11.95 -5.66 -12.41
CA GLU A 99 -11.22 -6.19 -13.57
C GLU A 99 -10.17 -5.24 -14.14
N VAL A 100 -10.33 -3.93 -13.89
CA VAL A 100 -9.48 -2.89 -14.49
C VAL A 100 -9.09 -1.84 -13.46
N ILE A 101 -7.90 -1.28 -13.61
CA ILE A 101 -7.40 -0.16 -12.82
C ILE A 101 -7.67 1.14 -13.57
N LYS A 102 -8.38 2.07 -12.95
CA LYS A 102 -8.71 3.37 -13.55
C LYS A 102 -7.64 4.40 -13.16
N VAL A 103 -7.00 5.01 -14.15
CA VAL A 103 -6.06 6.12 -13.94
C VAL A 103 -6.79 7.43 -14.16
N VAL A 104 -6.92 8.25 -13.10
CA VAL A 104 -7.72 9.48 -13.09
C VAL A 104 -6.94 10.61 -12.39
N GLN A 105 -7.48 11.84 -12.47
CA GLN A 105 -6.96 12.95 -11.67
C GLN A 105 -7.26 12.75 -10.17
N GLN A 106 -6.33 13.10 -9.30
CA GLN A 106 -6.50 12.96 -7.84
C GLN A 106 -7.73 13.69 -7.30
N VAL A 107 -8.09 14.83 -7.87
CA VAL A 107 -9.27 15.61 -7.47
C VAL A 107 -10.59 14.87 -7.73
N ASP A 108 -10.63 14.01 -8.73
CA ASP A 108 -11.83 13.23 -9.08
C ASP A 108 -11.92 11.91 -8.30
N ALA A 109 -10.80 11.43 -7.78
CA ALA A 109 -10.73 10.17 -7.03
C ALA A 109 -11.55 10.19 -5.73
N LYS A 110 -11.79 11.37 -5.14
CA LYS A 110 -12.66 11.55 -3.95
C LYS A 110 -14.07 11.00 -4.14
N GLN A 111 -14.59 11.02 -5.35
CA GLN A 111 -15.95 10.59 -5.68
C GLN A 111 -16.04 9.09 -5.99
N SER A 112 -14.90 8.43 -6.17
CA SER A 112 -14.80 7.04 -6.59
C SER A 112 -14.33 6.12 -5.45
N ALA A 113 -14.57 6.48 -4.20
CA ALA A 113 -14.06 5.80 -2.99
C ALA A 113 -14.67 4.39 -2.76
N GLU A 114 -14.70 3.55 -3.80
CA GLU A 114 -15.15 2.15 -3.70
C GLU A 114 -14.04 1.14 -3.34
N ALA A 115 -12.84 1.60 -3.06
CA ALA A 115 -11.73 0.71 -2.74
C ALA A 115 -11.70 0.30 -1.26
N LEU A 116 -12.75 -0.31 -0.76
CA LEU A 116 -12.72 -1.07 0.48
C LEU A 116 -12.09 -2.46 0.20
N GLY A 117 -10.78 -2.53 0.34
CA GLY A 117 -10.06 -3.68 0.86
C GLY A 117 -10.25 -5.05 0.22
N ARG A 118 -9.79 -5.28 -1.04
CA ARG A 118 -9.60 -6.65 -1.55
C ARG A 118 -8.14 -7.01 -1.84
N PHE A 119 -7.18 -6.14 -1.54
CA PHE A 119 -5.76 -6.45 -1.75
C PHE A 119 -5.07 -6.78 -0.43
N PRO A 120 -4.31 -7.89 -0.35
CA PRO A 120 -3.61 -8.30 0.87
C PRO A 120 -2.49 -7.33 1.30
N SER A 121 -2.00 -6.49 0.39
CA SER A 121 -1.11 -5.36 0.69
C SER A 121 -1.54 -4.17 -0.15
N VAL A 122 -2.01 -3.09 0.50
CA VAL A 122 -2.32 -1.84 -0.18
C VAL A 122 -1.01 -1.09 -0.44
N PRO A 123 -0.65 -0.77 -1.70
CA PRO A 123 0.53 0.02 -2.01
C PRO A 123 0.52 1.36 -1.24
N SER A 124 1.70 1.83 -0.83
CA SER A 124 1.86 3.05 -0.02
C SER A 124 1.28 4.30 -0.68
N GLU A 125 1.35 4.37 -1.99
CA GLU A 125 0.89 5.51 -2.81
C GLU A 125 -0.55 5.34 -3.33
N GLN A 126 -1.27 4.31 -2.92
CA GLN A 126 -2.67 4.13 -3.30
C GLN A 126 -3.58 5.05 -2.49
N LEU A 127 -4.51 5.73 -3.17
CA LEU A 127 -5.57 6.51 -2.53
C LEU A 127 -6.64 5.55 -1.97
N ILE A 128 -6.87 5.59 -0.68
CA ILE A 128 -7.86 4.76 0.02
C ILE A 128 -8.75 5.60 0.94
N THR A 129 -9.90 5.05 1.30
CA THR A 129 -10.76 5.61 2.36
C THR A 129 -10.77 4.64 3.55
N ARG A 130 -10.62 5.19 4.75
CA ARG A 130 -10.65 4.42 5.99
C ARG A 130 -11.54 5.09 7.04
N VAL A 131 -12.20 4.25 7.83
CA VAL A 131 -12.92 4.68 9.02
C VAL A 131 -12.07 4.33 10.24
N ILE A 132 -11.82 5.32 11.10
CA ILE A 132 -11.05 5.18 12.34
C ILE A 132 -12.00 5.41 13.50
N GLN A 133 -12.22 4.39 14.33
CA GLN A 133 -13.00 4.48 15.55
C GLN A 133 -12.19 5.21 16.62
N ILE A 134 -12.84 6.09 17.38
CA ILE A 134 -12.26 6.85 18.49
C ILE A 134 -12.94 6.41 19.79
N ASP A 135 -12.14 5.99 20.76
CA ASP A 135 -12.64 5.39 22.00
C ASP A 135 -12.71 6.38 23.18
N ASN A 136 -11.67 7.20 23.35
CA ASN A 136 -11.51 8.07 24.52
C ASN A 136 -11.66 9.57 24.19
N ALA A 137 -11.19 10.00 23.04
CA ALA A 137 -11.29 11.39 22.58
C ALA A 137 -12.60 11.65 21.84
N ASN A 138 -12.87 12.91 21.52
CA ASN A 138 -14.00 13.30 20.67
C ASN A 138 -13.54 13.41 19.21
N ALA A 139 -14.12 12.61 18.32
CA ALA A 139 -13.76 12.60 16.90
C ALA A 139 -13.91 13.99 16.24
N LEU A 140 -14.94 14.78 16.61
CA LEU A 140 -15.14 16.11 16.04
C LEU A 140 -14.03 17.08 16.44
N GLU A 141 -13.47 16.95 17.64
CA GLU A 141 -12.38 17.80 18.13
C GLU A 141 -11.03 17.44 17.47
N LEU A 142 -10.87 16.21 17.05
CA LEU A 142 -9.68 15.77 16.32
C LEU A 142 -9.64 16.27 14.87
N VAL A 143 -10.79 16.54 14.24
CA VAL A 143 -10.85 17.00 12.83
C VAL A 143 -10.00 18.25 12.57
N PRO A 144 -10.13 19.36 13.30
CA PRO A 144 -9.32 20.56 13.04
C PRO A 144 -7.82 20.33 13.30
N ILE A 145 -7.47 19.44 14.22
CA ILE A 145 -6.07 19.10 14.56
C ILE A 145 -5.42 18.28 13.43
N LEU A 146 -6.16 17.31 12.90
CA LEU A 146 -5.66 16.38 11.88
C LEU A 146 -5.77 16.94 10.44
N ARG A 147 -6.65 17.92 10.21
CA ARG A 147 -6.90 18.49 8.88
C ARG A 147 -5.64 18.97 8.17
N PRO A 148 -4.68 19.65 8.81
CA PRO A 148 -3.43 20.08 8.17
C PRO A 148 -2.52 18.94 7.72
N LEU A 149 -2.71 17.72 8.27
CA LEU A 149 -1.92 16.53 7.95
C LEU A 149 -2.48 15.78 6.74
N VAL A 150 -3.72 16.02 6.36
CA VAL A 150 -4.39 15.41 5.20
C VAL A 150 -3.99 16.15 3.93
N ALA A 151 -3.72 15.42 2.85
CA ALA A 151 -3.36 15.98 1.56
C ALA A 151 -4.45 16.94 1.04
N LYS A 152 -4.07 17.88 0.17
CA LYS A 152 -5.02 18.88 -0.41
C LYS A 152 -6.21 18.24 -1.12
N TYR A 153 -5.99 17.10 -1.77
CA TYR A 153 -7.01 16.30 -2.44
C TYR A 153 -7.65 15.26 -1.52
N GLY A 154 -7.09 15.06 -0.31
CA GLY A 154 -7.63 14.17 0.70
C GLY A 154 -8.91 14.71 1.35
N HIS A 155 -9.62 13.85 2.08
CA HIS A 155 -10.83 14.19 2.82
C HIS A 155 -10.72 13.72 4.26
N LEU A 156 -11.25 14.52 5.19
CA LEU A 156 -11.38 14.16 6.60
C LEU A 156 -12.71 14.68 7.13
N ALA A 157 -13.51 13.81 7.73
CA ALA A 157 -14.76 14.14 8.39
C ALA A 157 -14.90 13.38 9.70
N GLY A 158 -15.53 14.02 10.70
CA GLY A 158 -15.92 13.38 11.94
C GLY A 158 -17.40 12.98 11.89
N VAL A 159 -17.71 11.77 12.40
CA VAL A 159 -19.06 11.23 12.53
C VAL A 159 -19.42 11.22 14.01
N ALA A 160 -20.19 12.20 14.48
CA ALA A 160 -20.54 12.35 15.90
C ALA A 160 -21.25 11.12 16.48
N ALA A 161 -22.23 10.59 15.73
CA ALA A 161 -23.05 9.46 16.21
C ALA A 161 -22.24 8.18 16.45
N ALA A 162 -21.17 7.97 15.70
CA ALA A 162 -20.31 6.81 15.80
C ALA A 162 -18.99 7.10 16.53
N ASN A 163 -18.74 8.35 16.92
CA ASN A 163 -17.44 8.82 17.41
C ASN A 163 -16.28 8.32 16.56
N ALA A 164 -16.36 8.51 15.24
CA ALA A 164 -15.42 7.99 14.27
C ALA A 164 -14.93 9.08 13.31
N LEU A 165 -13.76 8.87 12.72
CA LEU A 165 -13.21 9.67 11.64
C LEU A 165 -13.32 8.90 10.32
N ILE A 166 -13.73 9.59 9.26
CA ILE A 166 -13.63 9.11 7.88
C ILE A 166 -12.50 9.87 7.21
N ILE A 167 -11.49 9.18 6.74
CA ILE A 167 -10.33 9.76 6.08
C ILE A 167 -10.11 9.12 4.70
N SER A 168 -9.91 9.97 3.68
CA SER A 168 -9.48 9.57 2.34
C SER A 168 -8.15 10.22 2.03
N ASP A 169 -7.11 9.43 1.82
CA ASP A 169 -5.76 9.90 1.51
C ASP A 169 -4.91 8.72 0.98
N HIS A 170 -3.64 8.93 0.68
CA HIS A 170 -2.72 7.85 0.41
C HIS A 170 -2.56 6.93 1.62
N SER A 171 -2.42 5.63 1.38
CA SER A 171 -2.37 4.62 2.45
C SER A 171 -1.23 4.87 3.43
N SER A 172 -0.05 5.31 2.96
CA SER A 172 1.09 5.70 3.81
C SER A 172 0.76 6.87 4.74
N ASN A 173 0.06 7.89 4.22
CA ASN A 173 -0.35 9.04 5.03
C ASN A 173 -1.42 8.67 6.06
N ILE A 174 -2.39 7.84 5.67
CA ILE A 174 -3.41 7.32 6.60
C ILE A 174 -2.78 6.53 7.74
N GLN A 175 -1.81 5.64 7.46
CA GLN A 175 -1.09 4.91 8.51
C GLN A 175 -0.39 5.84 9.49
N ARG A 176 0.24 6.92 9.01
CA ARG A 176 0.84 7.94 9.86
C ARG A 176 -0.20 8.66 10.70
N ILE A 177 -1.34 9.05 10.12
CA ILE A 177 -2.43 9.72 10.84
C ILE A 177 -3.04 8.79 11.88
N GLU A 178 -3.23 7.49 11.58
CA GLU A 178 -3.70 6.49 12.55
C GLU A 178 -2.78 6.35 13.75
N GLN A 179 -1.45 6.45 13.56
CA GLN A 179 -0.51 6.45 14.69
C GLN A 179 -0.71 7.68 15.59
N ILE A 180 -0.85 8.87 14.98
CA ILE A 180 -1.12 10.10 15.73
C ILE A 180 -2.46 10.02 16.46
N VAL A 181 -3.49 9.50 15.81
CA VAL A 181 -4.82 9.32 16.43
C VAL A 181 -4.72 8.39 17.65
N ARG A 182 -4.00 7.27 17.56
CA ARG A 182 -3.81 6.36 18.70
C ARG A 182 -3.13 7.04 19.90
N GLU A 183 -2.17 7.93 19.66
CA GLU A 183 -1.54 8.70 20.73
C GLU A 183 -2.51 9.72 21.37
N LEU A 184 -3.33 10.40 20.54
CA LEU A 184 -4.31 11.38 21.03
C LEU A 184 -5.52 10.74 21.70
N ASP A 185 -5.89 9.52 21.29
CA ASP A 185 -7.01 8.73 21.81
C ASP A 185 -6.61 7.87 23.02
N SER A 186 -5.33 7.91 23.43
CA SER A 186 -4.89 7.19 24.62
C SER A 186 -5.60 7.73 25.86
N PRO A 187 -6.03 6.87 26.82
CA PRO A 187 -6.63 7.34 28.05
C PRO A 187 -5.66 8.29 28.74
N SER A 188 -6.15 9.50 29.02
CA SER A 188 -5.32 10.53 29.69
C SER A 188 -4.86 10.02 31.02
N LYS A 189 -3.54 9.95 31.23
CA LYS A 189 -2.89 9.61 32.52
C LYS A 189 -3.03 10.76 33.53
N TYR A 190 -4.19 11.41 33.58
CA TYR A 190 -4.45 12.37 34.65
C TYR A 190 -4.96 11.61 35.86
N GLU A 191 -4.11 11.38 36.82
CA GLU A 191 -4.48 10.94 38.16
C GLU A 191 -5.09 12.16 38.87
N VAL A 192 -6.39 12.15 39.04
CA VAL A 192 -7.09 13.20 39.80
C VAL A 192 -6.92 12.90 41.29
N GLU A 193 -5.94 13.51 41.93
CA GLU A 193 -5.76 13.46 43.37
C GLU A 193 -6.79 14.42 44.03
N VAL A 194 -7.83 13.88 44.65
CA VAL A 194 -8.81 14.68 45.42
C VAL A 194 -8.21 14.96 46.79
N ILE A 195 -7.59 16.14 46.94
CA ILE A 195 -7.09 16.62 48.22
C ILE A 195 -8.29 17.18 49.00
N LYS A 196 -8.80 16.43 50.00
CA LYS A 196 -9.76 16.96 50.98
C LYS A 196 -9.06 17.97 51.85
N LEU A 197 -9.32 19.24 51.62
CA LEU A 197 -8.93 20.31 52.56
C LEU A 197 -9.70 20.13 53.85
N LYS A 198 -9.02 19.73 54.93
CA LYS A 198 -9.52 19.82 56.30
C LYS A 198 -9.24 21.23 56.73
N GLU A 199 -10.29 22.01 56.99
CA GLU A 199 -10.30 23.37 57.51
C GLU A 199 -9.94 24.46 56.49
N ALA A 200 -11.00 25.03 55.86
CA ALA A 200 -10.99 26.41 55.42
C ALA A 200 -11.71 27.24 56.45
N TRP A 201 -11.00 28.20 57.07
CA TRP A 201 -11.50 29.23 57.92
C TRP A 201 -12.21 30.31 57.06
#